data_db54de8efa775f1d75727efd8a7d668d
#
_entry.id   db54de8efa775f1d75727efd8a7d668d
#
_cell.length_a   1.000
_cell.length_b   1.000
_cell.length_c   1.000
_cell.angle_alpha   90.00
_cell.angle_beta   90.00
_cell.angle_gamma   90.00
#
_symmetry.space_group_name_H-M   'P 1'
#
loop_
_entity.id
_entity.type
_entity.pdbx_description
1 polymer ?
#
loop_
_entity_poly.entity_id
_entity_poly.type
_entity_poly.pdbx_seq_one_letter_code
_entity_poly.pdbx_strand_id
1 'polypeptide(L)'
;MYKRQTLITLYLNEDSAEFANEYRAREILDKYCAFMPVEIYLNDETAEPQYDTIEKEELTDKDTIIETIVEPAKTEEKEKEDGSKETVEVSPAKEKYKIARRPVPVNDTNPLWNKHPNECTDEEYKEFYRKVFQDFKEPLFWIHLNMDYPFNLKGILYFPKINMEYESIEGVIKL
;
A
#
# COMPACT_ATOMS: atom_id res chain seq x y z
N MET A 1 7.01 27.34 13.28
CA MET A 1 7.87 26.95 12.14
C MET A 1 7.01 27.08 10.89
N TYR A 2 7.28 28.04 10.00
CA TYR A 2 6.51 28.21 8.77
C TYR A 2 6.86 27.09 7.81
N LYS A 3 5.93 26.19 7.53
CA LYS A 3 6.07 25.22 6.43
C LYS A 3 5.96 25.99 5.11
N ARG A 4 7.02 25.98 4.31
CA ARG A 4 6.95 26.50 2.94
C ARG A 4 6.18 25.46 2.13
N GLN A 5 5.07 25.88 1.55
CA GLN A 5 4.25 25.06 0.66
C GLN A 5 4.20 25.73 -0.71
N THR A 6 4.18 24.90 -1.75
CA THR A 6 3.93 25.34 -3.12
C THR A 6 2.61 24.70 -3.55
N LEU A 7 1.66 25.53 -3.98
CA LEU A 7 0.40 25.08 -4.57
C LEU A 7 0.46 25.30 -6.07
N ILE A 8 0.16 24.25 -6.84
CA ILE A 8 0.01 24.29 -8.30
C ILE A 8 -1.41 23.86 -8.61
N THR A 9 -2.19 24.71 -9.26
CA THR A 9 -3.56 24.41 -9.70
C THR A 9 -3.61 24.31 -11.21
N LEU A 10 -4.09 23.20 -11.72
CA LEU A 10 -4.30 22.96 -13.15
C LEU A 10 -5.80 22.96 -13.44
N TYR A 11 -6.22 23.80 -14.39
CA TYR A 11 -7.58 23.82 -14.88
C TYR A 11 -7.66 22.97 -16.15
N LEU A 12 -8.48 21.92 -16.11
CA LEU A 12 -8.63 20.99 -17.21
C LEU A 12 -9.69 21.50 -18.20
N ASN A 13 -9.42 21.32 -19.49
CA ASN A 13 -10.39 21.49 -20.55
C ASN A 13 -11.24 20.21 -20.72
N GLU A 14 -12.24 20.27 -21.60
CA GLU A 14 -13.13 19.12 -21.85
C GLU A 14 -12.36 17.90 -22.37
N ASP A 15 -11.37 18.10 -23.24
CA ASP A 15 -10.55 17.01 -23.81
C ASP A 15 -9.66 16.32 -22.77
N SER A 16 -9.37 17.00 -21.66
CA SER A 16 -8.52 16.51 -20.59
C SER A 16 -9.29 16.14 -19.31
N ALA A 17 -10.63 16.16 -19.36
CA ALA A 17 -11.49 15.88 -18.20
C ALA A 17 -11.30 14.47 -17.64
N GLU A 18 -10.80 13.52 -18.43
CA GLU A 18 -10.46 12.17 -17.96
C GLU A 18 -9.46 12.17 -16.80
N PHE A 19 -8.54 13.15 -16.74
CA PHE A 19 -7.54 13.25 -15.69
C PHE A 19 -8.08 13.78 -14.35
N ALA A 20 -9.32 14.26 -14.32
CA ALA A 20 -10.02 14.58 -13.09
C ALA A 20 -10.57 13.32 -12.37
N ASN A 21 -10.50 12.16 -13.00
CA ASN A 21 -10.91 10.90 -12.42
C ASN A 21 -9.77 10.29 -11.57
N GLU A 22 -10.08 9.90 -10.34
CA GLU A 22 -9.09 9.32 -9.41
C GLU A 22 -8.39 8.10 -10.00
N TYR A 23 -9.13 7.19 -10.65
CA TYR A 23 -8.56 5.98 -11.25
C TYR A 23 -7.55 6.31 -12.34
N ARG A 24 -7.89 7.28 -13.19
CA ARG A 24 -7.00 7.71 -14.26
C ARG A 24 -5.76 8.40 -13.74
N ALA A 25 -5.92 9.27 -12.76
CA ALA A 25 -4.80 9.92 -12.07
C ALA A 25 -3.88 8.89 -11.40
N ARG A 26 -4.45 7.90 -10.72
CA ARG A 26 -3.70 6.81 -10.07
C ARG A 26 -2.92 5.97 -11.08
N GLU A 27 -3.55 5.60 -12.21
CA GLU A 27 -2.89 4.86 -13.29
C GLU A 27 -1.66 5.59 -13.83
N ILE A 28 -1.76 6.91 -14.01
CA ILE A 28 -0.65 7.74 -14.48
C ILE A 28 0.45 7.83 -13.43
N LEU A 29 0.09 8.02 -12.16
CA LEU A 29 1.05 8.05 -11.07
C LEU A 29 1.78 6.70 -10.94
N ASP A 30 1.05 5.60 -11.06
CA ASP A 30 1.64 4.25 -11.04
C ASP A 30 2.59 4.02 -12.22
N LYS A 31 2.26 4.56 -13.39
CA LYS A 31 3.09 4.41 -14.58
C LYS A 31 4.39 5.21 -14.53
N TYR A 32 4.33 6.45 -14.06
CA TYR A 32 5.45 7.40 -14.17
C TYR A 32 6.11 7.75 -12.85
N CYS A 33 5.45 7.50 -11.73
CA CYS A 33 5.88 7.93 -10.41
C CYS A 33 5.97 6.79 -9.40
N ALA A 34 5.79 5.53 -9.83
CA ALA A 34 5.71 4.37 -8.95
C ALA A 34 6.87 4.26 -7.95
N PHE A 35 8.06 4.73 -8.32
CA PHE A 35 9.28 4.58 -7.54
C PHE A 35 10.03 5.89 -7.29
N MET A 36 9.29 7.01 -7.29
CA MET A 36 9.90 8.29 -6.93
C MET A 36 10.35 8.28 -5.47
N PRO A 37 11.50 8.91 -5.15
CA PRO A 37 12.07 8.91 -3.80
C PRO A 37 11.33 9.80 -2.80
N VAL A 38 10.22 10.41 -3.22
CA VAL A 38 9.38 11.29 -2.39
C VAL A 38 7.98 10.70 -2.35
N GLU A 39 7.41 10.61 -1.16
CA GLU A 39 6.04 10.12 -0.98
C GLU A 39 5.03 10.99 -1.73
N ILE A 40 4.18 10.37 -2.52
CA ILE A 40 3.11 11.00 -3.29
C ILE A 40 1.79 10.48 -2.75
N TYR A 41 0.91 11.41 -2.41
CA TYR A 41 -0.43 11.11 -1.92
C TYR A 41 -1.46 11.62 -2.92
N LEU A 42 -2.44 10.78 -3.23
CA LEU A 42 -3.60 11.15 -4.05
C LEU A 42 -4.82 11.21 -3.15
N ASN A 43 -5.52 12.33 -3.19
CA ASN A 43 -6.73 12.54 -2.41
C ASN A 43 -7.80 13.19 -3.29
N ASP A 44 -9.02 12.67 -3.23
CA ASP A 44 -10.19 13.30 -3.81
C ASP A 44 -10.89 14.12 -2.72
N GLU A 45 -10.90 15.46 -2.88
CA GLU A 45 -11.53 16.36 -1.92
C GLU A 45 -13.06 16.21 -1.87
N THR A 46 -13.66 15.62 -2.91
CA THR A 46 -15.11 15.39 -2.99
C THR A 46 -15.54 14.05 -2.43
N ALA A 47 -14.58 13.14 -2.15
CA ALA A 47 -14.88 11.82 -1.60
C ALA A 47 -15.37 11.90 -0.15
N GLU A 48 -16.26 11.00 0.22
CA GLU A 48 -16.69 10.87 1.62
C GLU A 48 -15.51 10.46 2.51
N PRO A 49 -15.38 11.05 3.73
CA PRO A 49 -14.36 10.70 4.68
C PRO A 49 -14.40 9.21 5.02
N GLN A 50 -13.26 8.56 4.90
CA GLN A 50 -13.12 7.14 5.25
C GLN A 50 -12.53 7.00 6.64
N TYR A 51 -12.94 5.95 7.34
CA TYR A 51 -12.53 5.69 8.72
C TYR A 51 -12.03 4.25 8.85
N ASP A 52 -11.02 4.07 9.67
CA ASP A 52 -10.50 2.76 10.04
C ASP A 52 -10.70 2.55 11.55
N THR A 53 -10.97 1.30 11.95
CA THR A 53 -11.07 0.95 13.37
C THR A 53 -9.83 0.17 13.77
N ILE A 54 -9.09 0.70 14.73
CA ILE A 54 -7.81 0.13 15.20
C ILE A 54 -7.87 -0.17 16.69
N GLU A 55 -6.97 -1.03 17.15
CA GLU A 55 -6.77 -1.29 18.58
C GLU A 55 -5.89 -0.20 19.21
N LYS A 56 -5.95 -0.07 20.53
CA LYS A 56 -5.20 0.97 21.29
C LYS A 56 -3.69 0.93 21.03
N GLU A 57 -3.17 -0.26 20.79
CA GLU A 57 -1.73 -0.49 20.56
C GLU A 57 -1.24 0.04 19.21
N GLU A 58 -2.15 0.17 18.25
CA GLU A 58 -1.88 0.66 16.90
C GLU A 58 -2.03 2.18 16.76
N LEU A 59 -2.52 2.85 17.83
CA LEU A 59 -2.76 4.29 17.84
C LEU A 59 -1.42 5.05 17.85
N THR A 60 -1.31 6.06 16.99
CA THR A 60 -0.15 6.95 16.92
C THR A 60 -0.53 8.38 17.20
N ASP A 61 0.43 9.22 17.61
CA ASP A 61 0.23 10.66 17.89
C ASP A 61 -0.27 11.47 16.67
N LYS A 62 -0.22 10.87 15.48
CA LYS A 62 -0.65 11.51 14.22
C LYS A 62 -2.10 11.21 13.87
N ASP A 63 -2.72 10.25 14.56
CA ASP A 63 -4.07 9.81 14.26
C ASP A 63 -5.12 10.79 14.79
N THR A 64 -6.13 11.05 13.97
CA THR A 64 -7.28 11.83 14.38
C THR A 64 -8.37 10.88 14.85
N ILE A 65 -8.58 10.81 16.15
CA ILE A 65 -9.62 9.97 16.76
C ILE A 65 -10.97 10.64 16.53
N ILE A 66 -11.89 9.91 15.92
CA ILE A 66 -13.28 10.34 15.68
C ILE A 66 -14.18 9.82 16.79
N GLU A 67 -14.00 8.55 17.19
CA GLU A 67 -14.85 7.88 18.15
C GLU A 67 -14.07 6.80 18.90
N THR A 68 -14.36 6.63 20.18
CA THR A 68 -13.84 5.52 20.99
C THR A 68 -14.93 4.48 21.16
N ILE A 69 -14.68 3.25 20.70
CA ILE A 69 -15.61 2.12 20.77
C ILE A 69 -15.14 1.21 21.91
N VAL A 70 -15.96 1.07 22.95
CA VAL A 70 -15.67 0.13 24.03
C VAL A 70 -16.48 -1.14 23.81
N GLU A 71 -15.84 -2.22 23.45
CA GLU A 71 -16.47 -3.54 23.42
C GLU A 71 -16.51 -4.09 24.85
N PRO A 72 -17.71 -4.37 25.40
CA PRO A 72 -17.81 -4.92 26.75
C PRO A 72 -17.20 -6.32 26.81
N ALA A 73 -16.69 -6.69 27.98
CA ALA A 73 -16.19 -8.01 28.24
C ALA A 73 -17.25 -9.08 27.91
N LYS A 74 -16.87 -10.11 27.18
CA LYS A 74 -17.74 -11.26 26.93
C LYS A 74 -17.67 -12.20 28.10
N THR A 75 -18.80 -12.40 28.73
CA THR A 75 -18.98 -13.36 29.83
C THR A 75 -19.81 -14.54 29.33
N GLU A 76 -19.39 -15.76 29.64
CA GLU A 76 -20.17 -16.96 29.42
C GLU A 76 -20.56 -17.57 30.78
N GLU A 77 -21.83 -17.96 30.91
CA GLU A 77 -22.30 -18.73 32.06
C GLU A 77 -21.89 -20.19 31.87
N LYS A 78 -21.08 -20.73 32.77
CA LYS A 78 -20.80 -22.16 32.85
C LYS A 78 -21.56 -22.75 34.06
N GLU A 79 -22.34 -23.80 33.80
CA GLU A 79 -22.94 -24.60 34.87
C GLU A 79 -21.86 -25.52 35.52
N LYS A 80 -21.74 -25.42 36.84
CA LYS A 80 -20.93 -26.38 37.62
C LYS A 80 -21.74 -27.65 37.88
N GLU A 81 -21.04 -28.74 38.13
CA GLU A 81 -21.65 -30.06 38.48
C GLU A 81 -22.57 -30.00 39.72
N ASP A 82 -22.50 -28.93 40.52
CA ASP A 82 -23.36 -28.70 41.71
C ASP A 82 -24.64 -27.90 41.39
N GLY A 83 -24.89 -27.55 40.10
CA GLY A 83 -26.07 -26.79 39.66
C GLY A 83 -25.95 -25.29 39.87
N SER A 84 -24.82 -24.76 40.33
CA SER A 84 -24.55 -23.32 40.42
C SER A 84 -24.01 -22.78 39.10
N LYS A 85 -24.45 -21.56 38.71
CA LYS A 85 -23.97 -20.86 37.53
C LYS A 85 -22.79 -19.95 37.93
N GLU A 86 -21.68 -20.09 37.27
CA GLU A 86 -20.54 -19.20 37.38
C GLU A 86 -20.35 -18.43 36.11
N THR A 87 -20.30 -17.10 36.22
CA THR A 87 -20.02 -16.21 35.10
C THR A 87 -18.50 -16.14 34.95
N VAL A 88 -17.99 -16.68 33.86
CA VAL A 88 -16.56 -16.63 33.53
C VAL A 88 -16.34 -15.59 32.47
N GLU A 89 -15.44 -14.65 32.71
CA GLU A 89 -14.97 -13.73 31.68
C GLU A 89 -14.17 -14.49 30.65
N VAL A 90 -14.69 -14.58 29.42
CA VAL A 90 -14.03 -15.27 28.29
C VAL A 90 -13.12 -14.30 27.53
N SER A 91 -13.41 -13.01 27.57
CA SER A 91 -12.60 -11.98 26.92
C SER A 91 -12.72 -10.66 27.68
N PRO A 92 -11.58 -10.02 28.02
CA PRO A 92 -11.61 -8.72 28.66
C PRO A 92 -12.20 -7.64 27.74
N ALA A 93 -12.73 -6.56 28.33
CA ALA A 93 -13.19 -5.41 27.58
C ALA A 93 -12.05 -4.86 26.70
N LYS A 94 -12.33 -4.63 25.43
CA LYS A 94 -11.35 -4.07 24.48
C LYS A 94 -11.79 -2.67 24.07
N GLU A 95 -10.83 -1.74 24.07
CA GLU A 95 -11.00 -0.41 23.53
C GLU A 95 -10.51 -0.38 22.08
N LYS A 96 -11.41 0.01 21.17
CA LYS A 96 -11.08 0.26 19.76
C LYS A 96 -11.30 1.73 19.45
N TYR A 97 -10.54 2.25 18.56
CA TYR A 97 -10.57 3.63 18.15
C TYR A 97 -10.94 3.74 16.67
N LYS A 98 -12.00 4.48 16.38
CA LYS A 98 -12.34 4.86 15.03
C LYS A 98 -11.53 6.11 14.68
N ILE A 99 -10.64 5.99 13.74
CA ILE A 99 -9.75 7.07 13.29
C ILE A 99 -10.08 7.47 11.86
N ALA A 100 -9.74 8.70 11.48
CA ALA A 100 -9.70 9.06 10.07
C ALA A 100 -8.67 8.17 9.36
N ARG A 101 -9.05 7.63 8.20
CA ARG A 101 -8.15 6.74 7.44
C ARG A 101 -6.81 7.43 7.20
N ARG A 102 -5.74 6.73 7.52
CA ARG A 102 -4.38 7.22 7.31
C ARG A 102 -4.12 7.40 5.81
N PRO A 103 -3.54 8.53 5.38
CA PRO A 103 -3.13 8.67 4.00
C PRO A 103 -2.06 7.62 3.66
N VAL A 104 -2.24 6.94 2.54
CA VAL A 104 -1.29 5.93 2.04
C VAL A 104 -0.63 6.51 0.79
N PRO A 105 0.71 6.52 0.71
CA PRO A 105 1.40 6.95 -0.49
C PRO A 105 1.08 5.99 -1.65
N VAL A 106 0.93 6.55 -2.84
CA VAL A 106 0.64 5.77 -4.05
C VAL A 106 1.90 5.16 -4.66
N ASN A 107 3.06 5.66 -4.29
CA ASN A 107 4.36 5.20 -4.77
C ASN A 107 5.16 4.47 -3.69
N ASP A 108 6.17 3.74 -4.12
CA ASP A 108 7.11 3.03 -3.26
C ASP A 108 8.46 3.77 -3.25
N THR A 109 8.77 4.42 -2.13
CA THR A 109 10.00 5.21 -2.00
C THR A 109 11.26 4.37 -1.75
N ASN A 110 11.09 3.09 -1.47
CA ASN A 110 12.19 2.17 -1.19
C ASN A 110 12.04 0.84 -1.94
N PRO A 111 12.08 0.88 -3.29
CA PRO A 111 11.93 -0.31 -4.11
C PRO A 111 13.02 -1.35 -3.87
N LEU A 112 12.74 -2.61 -4.23
CA LEU A 112 13.63 -3.74 -3.96
C LEU A 112 15.05 -3.56 -4.49
N TRP A 113 15.23 -2.86 -5.61
CA TRP A 113 16.57 -2.63 -6.18
C TRP A 113 17.47 -1.70 -5.36
N ASN A 114 16.95 -1.04 -4.32
CA ASN A 114 17.78 -0.29 -3.38
C ASN A 114 18.54 -1.20 -2.41
N LYS A 115 18.07 -2.43 -2.20
CA LYS A 115 18.80 -3.46 -1.46
C LYS A 115 19.99 -3.98 -2.28
N HIS A 116 21.01 -4.50 -1.58
CA HIS A 116 22.08 -5.20 -2.26
C HIS A 116 21.56 -6.56 -2.78
N PRO A 117 21.96 -7.02 -4.00
CA PRO A 117 21.49 -8.29 -4.55
C PRO A 117 21.64 -9.49 -3.62
N ASN A 118 22.73 -9.52 -2.83
CA ASN A 118 22.99 -10.62 -1.88
C ASN A 118 22.08 -10.62 -0.64
N GLU A 119 21.32 -9.54 -0.43
CA GLU A 119 20.37 -9.39 0.67
C GLU A 119 18.94 -9.70 0.25
N CYS A 120 18.73 -9.96 -1.04
CA CYS A 120 17.43 -10.25 -1.61
C CYS A 120 17.24 -11.75 -1.80
N THR A 121 16.06 -12.25 -1.46
CA THR A 121 15.66 -13.64 -1.71
C THR A 121 14.92 -13.78 -3.04
N ASP A 122 14.84 -14.99 -3.58
CA ASP A 122 14.09 -15.27 -4.79
C ASP A 122 12.60 -14.97 -4.63
N GLU A 123 12.05 -15.19 -3.43
CA GLU A 123 10.67 -14.88 -3.07
C GLU A 123 10.41 -13.39 -3.12
N GLU A 124 11.33 -12.55 -2.60
CA GLU A 124 11.19 -11.08 -2.68
C GLU A 124 11.20 -10.58 -4.12
N TYR A 125 12.02 -11.16 -5.00
CA TYR A 125 12.01 -10.82 -6.42
C TYR A 125 10.70 -11.20 -7.11
N LYS A 126 10.15 -12.37 -6.81
CA LYS A 126 8.88 -12.82 -7.38
C LYS A 126 7.69 -12.00 -6.86
N GLU A 127 7.68 -11.64 -5.59
CA GLU A 127 6.65 -10.77 -5.01
C GLU A 127 6.70 -9.38 -5.60
N PHE A 128 7.92 -8.82 -5.74
CA PHE A 128 8.11 -7.53 -6.36
C PHE A 128 7.64 -7.52 -7.81
N TYR A 129 7.95 -8.58 -8.57
CA TYR A 129 7.45 -8.76 -9.94
C TYR A 129 5.92 -8.75 -9.99
N ARG A 130 5.26 -9.56 -9.15
CA ARG A 130 3.79 -9.62 -9.09
C ARG A 130 3.16 -8.29 -8.72
N LYS A 131 3.76 -7.58 -7.77
CA LYS A 131 3.30 -6.25 -7.34
C LYS A 131 3.40 -5.22 -8.46
N VAL A 132 4.52 -5.17 -9.17
CA VAL A 132 4.83 -4.13 -10.16
C VAL A 132 4.11 -4.35 -11.49
N PHE A 133 4.09 -5.59 -11.96
CA PHE A 133 3.54 -5.93 -13.29
C PHE A 133 2.13 -6.49 -13.22
N GLN A 134 1.61 -6.74 -11.99
CA GLN A 134 0.30 -7.34 -11.75
C GLN A 134 0.12 -8.69 -12.49
N ASP A 135 1.24 -9.38 -12.71
CA ASP A 135 1.30 -10.67 -13.37
C ASP A 135 1.43 -11.77 -12.32
N PHE A 136 0.49 -12.72 -12.33
CA PHE A 136 0.49 -13.86 -11.41
C PHE A 136 1.44 -14.99 -11.85
N LYS A 137 1.94 -14.94 -13.09
CA LYS A 137 2.93 -15.88 -13.58
C LYS A 137 4.29 -15.51 -12.99
N GLU A 138 5.08 -16.51 -12.65
CA GLU A 138 6.46 -16.26 -12.23
C GLU A 138 7.33 -15.89 -13.43
N PRO A 139 8.29 -14.95 -13.28
CA PRO A 139 9.26 -14.65 -14.31
C PRO A 139 10.16 -15.88 -14.54
N LEU A 140 10.76 -15.98 -15.75
CA LEU A 140 11.75 -17.00 -16.06
C LEU A 140 13.02 -16.80 -15.23
N PHE A 141 13.50 -15.57 -15.22
CA PHE A 141 14.64 -15.11 -14.44
C PHE A 141 14.61 -13.58 -14.36
N TRP A 142 15.52 -13.03 -13.58
CA TRP A 142 15.71 -11.58 -13.43
C TRP A 142 17.19 -11.25 -13.34
N ILE A 143 17.52 -10.00 -13.61
CA ILE A 143 18.85 -9.44 -13.47
C ILE A 143 18.73 -8.20 -12.58
N HIS A 144 19.34 -8.25 -11.40
CA HIS A 144 19.41 -7.10 -10.51
C HIS A 144 20.63 -6.26 -10.91
N LEU A 145 20.35 -5.04 -11.39
CA LEU A 145 21.36 -4.09 -11.83
C LEU A 145 21.68 -3.13 -10.69
N ASN A 146 22.95 -3.07 -10.32
CA ASN A 146 23.49 -2.09 -9.40
C ASN A 146 24.88 -1.70 -9.88
N MET A 147 24.93 -0.83 -10.89
CA MET A 147 26.16 -0.39 -11.55
C MET A 147 26.40 1.08 -11.30
N ASP A 148 27.56 1.41 -10.76
CA ASP A 148 27.95 2.80 -10.51
C ASP A 148 28.74 3.40 -11.68
N TYR A 149 29.35 2.57 -12.54
CA TYR A 149 30.17 3.01 -13.68
C TYR A 149 29.94 2.09 -14.91
N PRO A 150 29.90 2.61 -16.14
CA PRO A 150 30.01 4.04 -16.53
C PRO A 150 28.74 4.85 -16.31
N PHE A 151 27.63 4.21 -16.03
CA PHE A 151 26.34 4.84 -15.78
C PHE A 151 25.84 4.41 -14.41
N ASN A 152 25.40 5.34 -13.60
CA ASN A 152 24.72 5.02 -12.36
C ASN A 152 23.34 4.42 -12.70
N LEU A 153 23.27 3.10 -12.74
CA LEU A 153 22.07 2.35 -13.12
C LEU A 153 21.69 1.37 -12.02
N LYS A 154 20.50 1.58 -11.47
CA LYS A 154 19.87 0.70 -10.48
C LYS A 154 18.51 0.26 -10.99
N GLY A 155 18.22 -1.02 -10.83
CA GLY A 155 16.93 -1.57 -11.25
C GLY A 155 16.94 -3.08 -11.32
N ILE A 156 15.81 -3.66 -11.67
CA ILE A 156 15.67 -5.08 -11.88
C ILE A 156 15.04 -5.31 -13.26
N LEU A 157 15.73 -6.07 -14.10
CA LEU A 157 15.19 -6.53 -15.38
C LEU A 157 14.53 -7.89 -15.16
N TYR A 158 13.25 -7.99 -15.48
CA TYR A 158 12.53 -9.25 -15.46
C TYR A 158 12.30 -9.79 -16.87
N PHE A 159 12.39 -11.10 -16.99
CA PHE A 159 12.12 -11.83 -18.21
C PHE A 159 10.87 -12.70 -17.98
N PRO A 160 9.69 -12.29 -18.47
CA PRO A 160 8.45 -13.01 -18.25
C PRO A 160 8.42 -14.34 -19.02
N LYS A 161 7.61 -15.29 -18.55
CA LYS A 161 7.24 -16.46 -19.32
C LYS A 161 6.22 -16.04 -20.39
N ILE A 162 6.64 -16.03 -21.64
CA ILE A 162 5.78 -15.64 -22.77
C ILE A 162 4.99 -16.87 -23.22
N ASN A 163 3.67 -16.70 -23.34
CA ASN A 163 2.83 -17.69 -24.00
C ASN A 163 2.67 -17.27 -25.47
N MET A 164 3.48 -17.83 -26.36
CA MET A 164 3.58 -17.43 -27.78
C MET A 164 2.27 -17.54 -28.56
N GLU A 165 1.24 -18.17 -28.01
CA GLU A 165 -0.03 -18.35 -28.69
C GLU A 165 -0.98 -17.16 -28.62
N TYR A 166 -0.82 -16.25 -27.63
CA TYR A 166 -1.85 -15.23 -27.34
C TYR A 166 -1.31 -13.84 -26.91
N GLU A 167 0.00 -13.65 -26.76
CA GLU A 167 0.53 -12.42 -26.19
C GLU A 167 1.43 -11.70 -27.20
N SER A 168 1.14 -10.42 -27.48
CA SER A 168 2.09 -9.54 -28.17
C SER A 168 3.29 -9.26 -27.25
N ILE A 169 4.49 -9.31 -27.79
CA ILE A 169 5.72 -9.00 -27.05
C ILE A 169 5.84 -7.49 -26.96
N GLU A 170 5.29 -6.91 -25.93
CA GLU A 170 5.49 -5.50 -25.57
C GLU A 170 6.40 -5.39 -24.37
N GLY A 171 7.43 -4.57 -24.48
CA GLY A 171 8.29 -4.22 -23.34
C GLY A 171 7.58 -3.19 -22.45
N VAL A 172 7.51 -3.46 -21.15
CA VAL A 172 6.96 -2.51 -20.15
C VAL A 172 8.10 -1.98 -19.30
N ILE A 173 8.20 -0.64 -19.24
CA ILE A 173 9.14 0.05 -18.36
C ILE A 173 8.33 0.77 -17.29
N LYS A 174 8.63 0.51 -16.02
CA LYS A 174 8.15 1.25 -14.85
C LYS A 174 9.30 2.10 -14.32
N LEU A 175 9.07 3.39 -14.15
CA LEU A 175 10.04 4.39 -13.71
C LEU A 175 9.72 4.89 -12.30
#